data_a6241c0ee0a43fab370ae6e531114fda
#
_entry.id   a6241c0ee0a43fab370ae6e531114fda
#
_cell.length_a   1.000
_cell.length_b   1.000
_cell.length_c   1.000
_cell.angle_alpha   90.00
_cell.angle_beta   90.00
_cell.angle_gamma   90.00
#
_symmetry.space_group_name_H-M   'P 1'
#
loop_
_entity.id
_entity.type
_entity.pdbx_description
1 polymer ?
#
loop_
_entity_poly.entity_id
_entity_poly.type
_entity_poly.pdbx_seq_one_letter_code
_entity_poly.pdbx_strand_id
1 'polypeptide(L)'
;MQKNQTLHIYFLICILSILTGTSCNDSYEKRRILVIHSYEAEYAGYKHNGEKIQQQFHRQKIHADIRTFYLDCDSYREKDELNRMYNFLDTTANWKPEIILVYDDQATYSLMACEHPLVKQTPVVFAGVNYPNWKLLKQYPNVTGFWDKPEFMKTVEQIEKLFGPMRIHFWLDNTYLGRQTMEQFISEIGPLRMKEYAPSLNVINENGVFHVQRDTIQHNNQLFTNSSILPAKPAHTIFNFINSRETSSNNLLWVLSGLHRHSVFVQSKRDFTSKRLGLFASSPTFTVINEGFGVGEGLTGGYLTSTEDEIKISVDRAIELLRGKAISETPITQSPKQFVLDWIEMQRWHISRKNIPASYQIINMPLTERYKTLFITLGILLLLIVTTVILSLLRLYRKENRTKKETQKSLRKSERFLSLALSGGKVFAYQLKDYTFYFDNEFYTNAGLDQKPILINEYLDHLHPGDIQVFKKDIQRAYSGEIIENISQIRCDFDGKGYQWWEFRYTYNKEDDAFNGLCLNIQQKKKAEQELIEARQKAEESDKMKSTFLANMSHEIRTPLNAIVGFSNIIASN
;
A
#
# COMPACT_ATOMS: atom_id res chain seq x y z
N MET A 1 32.06 -22.00 -15.70
CA MET A 1 30.73 -21.74 -16.27
C MET A 1 29.61 -22.66 -15.74
N GLN A 2 29.86 -23.89 -15.33
CA GLN A 2 28.83 -24.83 -14.85
C GLN A 2 28.19 -24.48 -13.48
N LYS A 3 28.90 -23.84 -12.55
CA LYS A 3 28.39 -23.51 -11.19
C LYS A 3 27.29 -22.42 -11.17
N ASN A 4 27.27 -21.52 -12.16
CA ASN A 4 26.24 -20.48 -12.22
C ASN A 4 24.92 -20.96 -12.85
N GLN A 5 24.97 -21.97 -13.71
CA GLN A 5 23.74 -22.53 -14.31
C GLN A 5 22.91 -23.32 -13.28
N THR A 6 23.57 -24.04 -12.37
CA THR A 6 22.89 -24.77 -11.28
C THR A 6 22.20 -23.82 -10.31
N LEU A 7 22.77 -22.67 -9.99
CA LEU A 7 22.18 -21.69 -9.10
C LEU A 7 20.92 -21.04 -9.71
N HIS A 8 20.92 -20.77 -11.01
CA HIS A 8 19.75 -20.26 -11.74
C HIS A 8 18.63 -21.30 -11.83
N ILE A 9 18.95 -22.57 -11.97
CA ILE A 9 17.97 -23.65 -11.99
C ILE A 9 17.30 -23.82 -10.62
N TYR A 10 18.06 -23.76 -9.51
CA TYR A 10 17.49 -23.78 -8.16
C TYR A 10 16.64 -22.54 -7.86
N PHE A 11 17.03 -21.37 -8.33
CA PHE A 11 16.25 -20.14 -8.18
C PHE A 11 14.95 -20.20 -9.00
N LEU A 12 14.99 -20.76 -10.22
CA LEU A 12 13.79 -20.99 -11.04
C LEU A 12 12.86 -22.06 -10.43
N ILE A 13 13.41 -23.12 -9.85
CA ILE A 13 12.63 -24.16 -9.15
C ILE A 13 11.99 -23.57 -7.88
N CYS A 14 12.68 -22.73 -7.11
CA CYS A 14 12.10 -22.03 -5.99
C CYS A 14 11.00 -21.04 -6.40
N ILE A 15 11.15 -20.34 -7.50
CA ILE A 15 10.09 -19.46 -8.05
C ILE A 15 8.92 -20.30 -8.57
N LEU A 16 9.17 -21.41 -9.25
CA LEU A 16 8.12 -22.32 -9.71
C LEU A 16 7.39 -23.01 -8.54
N SER A 17 8.08 -23.37 -7.47
CA SER A 17 7.44 -23.92 -6.27
C SER A 17 6.65 -22.88 -5.47
N ILE A 18 6.98 -21.59 -5.57
CA ILE A 18 6.19 -20.47 -5.04
C ILE A 18 4.97 -20.18 -5.95
N LEU A 19 5.10 -20.38 -7.25
CA LEU A 19 4.02 -20.21 -8.23
C LEU A 19 3.09 -21.45 -8.34
N THR A 20 3.59 -22.63 -8.03
CA THR A 20 2.77 -23.82 -7.80
C THR A 20 2.38 -23.94 -6.33
N GLY A 21 2.28 -22.80 -5.64
CA GLY A 21 1.60 -22.74 -4.37
C GLY A 21 0.32 -23.52 -4.51
N THR A 22 0.29 -24.67 -3.89
CA THR A 22 -0.84 -25.57 -3.79
C THR A 22 -2.07 -24.70 -3.71
N SER A 23 -2.87 -24.69 -4.77
CA SER A 23 -4.28 -24.42 -4.66
C SER A 23 -4.76 -25.45 -3.62
N CYS A 24 -4.63 -25.10 -2.35
CA CYS A 24 -5.48 -25.67 -1.33
C CYS A 24 -6.87 -25.40 -1.88
N ASN A 25 -7.53 -26.41 -2.35
CA ASN A 25 -8.95 -26.45 -2.45
C ASN A 25 -9.44 -26.31 -1.00
N ASP A 26 -9.38 -25.08 -0.45
CA ASP A 26 -10.10 -24.73 0.76
C ASP A 26 -11.56 -24.92 0.36
N SER A 27 -12.11 -26.07 0.67
CA SER A 27 -13.53 -26.35 0.51
C SER A 27 -14.25 -25.46 1.52
N TYR A 28 -14.52 -24.21 1.09
CA TYR A 28 -15.37 -23.31 1.85
C TYR A 28 -16.72 -23.98 2.03
N GLU A 29 -17.16 -24.05 3.25
CA GLU A 29 -18.49 -24.52 3.58
C GLU A 29 -19.54 -23.54 3.01
N LYS A 30 -20.38 -24.00 2.10
CA LYS A 30 -21.42 -23.17 1.47
C LYS A 30 -22.64 -23.10 2.40
N ARG A 31 -22.98 -21.89 2.89
CA ARG A 31 -24.08 -21.64 3.83
C ARG A 31 -25.07 -20.63 3.29
N ARG A 32 -26.37 -20.88 3.48
CA ARG A 32 -27.46 -20.01 3.04
C ARG A 32 -27.84 -19.04 4.14
N ILE A 33 -27.56 -17.77 3.91
CA ILE A 33 -27.72 -16.68 4.88
C ILE A 33 -28.80 -15.74 4.39
N LEU A 34 -29.86 -15.55 5.19
CA LEU A 34 -30.86 -14.53 4.93
C LEU A 34 -30.51 -13.27 5.72
N VAL A 35 -30.37 -12.14 5.04
CA VAL A 35 -30.11 -10.83 5.66
C VAL A 35 -31.32 -9.94 5.48
N ILE A 36 -31.82 -9.35 6.56
CA ILE A 36 -32.98 -8.49 6.55
C ILE A 36 -32.63 -7.13 7.16
N HIS A 37 -32.95 -6.07 6.44
CA HIS A 37 -32.72 -4.69 6.85
C HIS A 37 -34.03 -3.94 7.01
N SER A 38 -34.10 -2.95 7.93
CA SER A 38 -35.27 -2.15 8.18
C SER A 38 -35.61 -1.16 7.08
N TYR A 39 -34.63 -0.50 6.53
CA TYR A 39 -34.76 0.59 5.56
C TYR A 39 -34.62 0.09 4.11
N GLU A 40 -34.72 1.00 3.13
CA GLU A 40 -34.50 0.69 1.70
C GLU A 40 -33.07 0.37 1.36
N ALA A 41 -32.83 -0.19 0.17
CA ALA A 41 -31.51 -0.60 -0.28
C ALA A 41 -30.52 0.56 -0.42
N GLU A 42 -31.01 1.74 -0.81
CA GLU A 42 -30.23 2.97 -0.98
C GLU A 42 -30.01 3.73 0.33
N TYR A 43 -30.50 3.20 1.45
CA TYR A 43 -30.25 3.82 2.74
C TYR A 43 -28.74 3.95 3.01
N ALA A 44 -28.32 5.17 3.34
CA ALA A 44 -26.92 5.49 3.43
C ALA A 44 -26.14 4.63 4.45
N GLY A 45 -26.78 4.25 5.55
CA GLY A 45 -26.23 3.37 6.58
C GLY A 45 -25.92 1.95 6.09
N TYR A 46 -26.57 1.52 5.01
CA TYR A 46 -26.38 0.17 4.45
C TYR A 46 -25.34 0.10 3.33
N LYS A 47 -24.79 1.24 2.94
CA LYS A 47 -23.75 1.28 1.92
C LYS A 47 -22.59 0.34 2.30
N HIS A 48 -22.29 -0.61 1.40
CA HIS A 48 -21.29 -1.64 1.61
C HIS A 48 -21.56 -2.68 2.71
N ASN A 49 -22.74 -2.69 3.36
CA ASN A 49 -23.02 -3.68 4.40
C ASN A 49 -22.98 -5.11 3.85
N GLY A 50 -23.60 -5.35 2.69
CA GLY A 50 -23.54 -6.65 2.04
C GLY A 50 -22.11 -7.14 1.77
N GLU A 51 -21.24 -6.26 1.29
CA GLU A 51 -19.84 -6.57 1.06
C GLU A 51 -19.10 -6.88 2.38
N LYS A 52 -19.34 -6.10 3.42
CA LYS A 52 -18.73 -6.30 4.75
C LYS A 52 -19.18 -7.62 5.38
N ILE A 53 -20.46 -7.94 5.29
CA ILE A 53 -21.03 -9.21 5.75
C ILE A 53 -20.37 -10.37 5.00
N GLN A 54 -20.32 -10.30 3.67
CA GLN A 54 -19.66 -11.31 2.83
C GLN A 54 -18.18 -11.48 3.17
N GLN A 55 -17.46 -10.38 3.36
CA GLN A 55 -16.04 -10.40 3.74
C GLN A 55 -15.84 -11.03 5.12
N GLN A 56 -16.72 -10.76 6.10
CA GLN A 56 -16.59 -11.33 7.45
C GLN A 56 -16.78 -12.85 7.42
N PHE A 57 -17.78 -13.37 6.69
CA PHE A 57 -17.94 -14.81 6.47
C PHE A 57 -16.72 -15.43 5.78
N HIS A 58 -16.21 -14.77 4.74
CA HIS A 58 -15.03 -15.22 4.00
C HIS A 58 -13.77 -15.30 4.88
N ARG A 59 -13.53 -14.31 5.75
CA ARG A 59 -12.42 -14.32 6.72
C ARG A 59 -12.45 -15.56 7.62
N GLN A 60 -13.64 -16.07 7.89
CA GLN A 60 -13.88 -17.26 8.72
C GLN A 60 -13.99 -18.55 7.89
N LYS A 61 -13.62 -18.50 6.60
CA LYS A 61 -13.63 -19.63 5.65
C LYS A 61 -15.05 -20.20 5.39
N ILE A 62 -16.06 -19.37 5.44
CA ILE A 62 -17.44 -19.72 5.10
C ILE A 62 -17.81 -19.04 3.79
N HIS A 63 -18.26 -19.82 2.82
CA HIS A 63 -18.82 -19.28 1.59
C HIS A 63 -20.30 -19.01 1.79
N ALA A 64 -20.64 -17.75 2.08
CA ALA A 64 -22.02 -17.33 2.30
C ALA A 64 -22.74 -17.11 0.97
N ASP A 65 -23.83 -17.84 0.77
CA ASP A 65 -24.85 -17.58 -0.25
C ASP A 65 -25.89 -16.67 0.42
N ILE A 66 -25.79 -15.34 0.17
CA ILE A 66 -26.56 -14.33 0.87
C ILE A 66 -27.74 -13.89 0.01
N ARG A 67 -28.95 -13.94 0.60
CA ARG A 67 -30.12 -13.22 0.10
C ARG A 67 -30.45 -12.09 1.02
N THR A 68 -30.70 -10.91 0.46
CA THR A 68 -30.99 -9.71 1.25
C THR A 68 -32.44 -9.24 0.98
N PHE A 69 -33.12 -8.87 2.04
CA PHE A 69 -34.43 -8.23 2.00
C PHE A 69 -34.38 -6.88 2.69
N TYR A 70 -34.98 -5.90 2.07
CA TYR A 70 -35.15 -4.56 2.58
C TYR A 70 -36.63 -4.32 2.88
N LEU A 71 -36.96 -4.12 4.14
CA LEU A 71 -38.33 -3.92 4.60
C LEU A 71 -38.92 -2.61 4.08
N ASP A 72 -38.05 -1.60 3.91
CA ASP A 72 -38.40 -0.24 3.50
C ASP A 72 -39.47 0.36 4.44
N CYS A 73 -39.16 0.30 5.72
CA CYS A 73 -40.12 0.68 6.78
C CYS A 73 -40.53 2.16 6.72
N ASP A 74 -39.77 3.01 6.04
CA ASP A 74 -40.14 4.42 5.86
C ASP A 74 -41.22 4.64 4.81
N SER A 75 -41.47 3.66 3.95
CA SER A 75 -42.47 3.75 2.88
C SER A 75 -43.81 3.09 3.23
N TYR A 76 -43.79 2.16 4.17
CA TYR A 76 -44.95 1.34 4.47
C TYR A 76 -45.49 1.56 5.90
N ARG A 77 -46.76 1.29 6.10
CA ARG A 77 -47.39 1.24 7.45
C ARG A 77 -47.12 -0.13 8.08
N GLU A 78 -47.14 -0.21 9.38
CA GLU A 78 -46.87 -1.45 10.14
C GLU A 78 -47.60 -2.69 9.58
N LYS A 79 -48.91 -2.58 9.30
CA LYS A 79 -49.69 -3.70 8.73
C LYS A 79 -49.15 -4.13 7.37
N ASP A 80 -48.75 -3.20 6.53
CA ASP A 80 -48.25 -3.48 5.20
C ASP A 80 -46.83 -4.07 5.28
N GLU A 81 -46.04 -3.65 6.25
CA GLU A 81 -44.73 -4.22 6.53
C GLU A 81 -44.80 -5.68 6.95
N LEU A 82 -45.74 -6.02 7.86
CA LEU A 82 -45.94 -7.40 8.29
C LEU A 82 -46.35 -8.30 7.12
N ASN A 83 -47.22 -7.83 6.25
CA ASN A 83 -47.62 -8.54 5.05
C ASN A 83 -46.45 -8.71 4.07
N ARG A 84 -45.65 -7.66 3.88
CA ARG A 84 -44.45 -7.71 3.02
C ARG A 84 -43.40 -8.71 3.55
N MET A 85 -43.16 -8.67 4.84
CA MET A 85 -42.26 -9.61 5.52
C MET A 85 -42.74 -11.04 5.35
N TYR A 86 -44.03 -11.30 5.64
CA TYR A 86 -44.62 -12.63 5.52
C TYR A 86 -44.50 -13.18 4.09
N ASN A 87 -44.90 -12.40 3.08
CA ASN A 87 -44.87 -12.80 1.69
C ASN A 87 -43.45 -13.06 1.20
N PHE A 88 -42.48 -12.24 1.63
CA PHE A 88 -41.08 -12.47 1.28
C PHE A 88 -40.53 -13.76 1.89
N LEU A 89 -40.84 -14.02 3.16
CA LEU A 89 -40.43 -15.25 3.84
C LEU A 89 -41.04 -16.48 3.18
N ASP A 90 -42.29 -16.40 2.75
CA ASP A 90 -42.98 -17.47 2.04
C ASP A 90 -42.28 -17.82 0.72
N THR A 91 -41.89 -16.81 -0.07
CA THR A 91 -41.09 -17.02 -1.30
C THR A 91 -39.72 -17.57 -1.02
N THR A 92 -39.16 -17.29 0.15
CA THR A 92 -37.78 -17.67 0.53
C THR A 92 -37.73 -19.02 1.23
N ALA A 93 -38.86 -19.53 1.75
CA ALA A 93 -38.91 -20.77 2.52
C ALA A 93 -38.37 -21.99 1.76
N ASN A 94 -38.59 -22.09 0.46
CA ASN A 94 -38.07 -23.16 -0.39
C ASN A 94 -36.54 -23.13 -0.51
N TRP A 95 -35.89 -21.97 -0.35
CA TRP A 95 -34.43 -21.84 -0.37
C TRP A 95 -33.80 -22.35 0.95
N LYS A 96 -34.57 -22.45 2.02
CA LYS A 96 -34.18 -22.97 3.32
C LYS A 96 -32.97 -22.28 3.90
N PRO A 97 -33.06 -21.03 4.31
CA PRO A 97 -31.96 -20.33 4.97
C PRO A 97 -31.54 -21.10 6.23
N GLU A 98 -30.25 -21.19 6.47
CA GLU A 98 -29.67 -21.87 7.63
C GLU A 98 -29.57 -20.93 8.84
N ILE A 99 -29.57 -19.61 8.56
CA ILE A 99 -29.60 -18.56 9.57
C ILE A 99 -30.19 -17.28 9.01
N ILE A 100 -30.83 -16.49 9.86
CA ILE A 100 -31.32 -15.15 9.54
C ILE A 100 -30.54 -14.13 10.34
N LEU A 101 -29.93 -13.18 9.65
CA LEU A 101 -29.38 -11.94 10.22
C LEU A 101 -30.42 -10.83 10.03
N VAL A 102 -30.83 -10.17 11.09
CA VAL A 102 -31.76 -9.07 11.00
C VAL A 102 -31.21 -7.84 11.70
N TYR A 103 -31.34 -6.69 11.05
CA TYR A 103 -30.77 -5.43 11.51
C TYR A 103 -31.85 -4.40 11.79
N ASP A 104 -31.65 -3.68 12.90
CA ASP A 104 -32.47 -2.58 13.40
C ASP A 104 -33.85 -2.99 13.98
N ASP A 105 -34.46 -2.05 14.70
CA ASP A 105 -35.69 -2.28 15.49
C ASP A 105 -36.86 -2.77 14.65
N GLN A 106 -37.14 -2.10 13.51
CA GLN A 106 -38.35 -2.33 12.76
C GLN A 106 -38.36 -3.68 12.02
N ALA A 107 -37.24 -4.05 11.38
CA ALA A 107 -37.15 -5.35 10.73
C ALA A 107 -37.19 -6.49 11.75
N THR A 108 -36.54 -6.32 12.90
CA THR A 108 -36.57 -7.31 13.98
C THR A 108 -37.99 -7.49 14.54
N TYR A 109 -38.70 -6.38 14.78
CA TYR A 109 -40.08 -6.43 15.20
C TYR A 109 -40.98 -7.11 14.16
N SER A 110 -40.92 -6.68 12.91
CA SER A 110 -41.74 -7.20 11.82
C SER A 110 -41.47 -8.67 11.53
N LEU A 111 -40.22 -9.11 11.63
CA LEU A 111 -39.83 -10.52 11.48
C LEU A 111 -40.49 -11.42 12.55
N MET A 112 -40.51 -10.97 13.79
CA MET A 112 -41.16 -11.73 14.88
C MET A 112 -42.69 -11.61 14.83
N ALA A 113 -43.22 -10.42 14.59
CA ALA A 113 -44.66 -10.14 14.63
C ALA A 113 -45.44 -10.71 13.44
N CYS A 114 -44.77 -11.02 12.32
CA CYS A 114 -45.42 -11.67 11.18
C CYS A 114 -45.76 -13.14 11.42
N GLU A 115 -45.24 -13.76 12.50
CA GLU A 115 -45.50 -15.14 12.92
C GLU A 115 -45.28 -16.23 11.86
N HIS A 116 -44.42 -15.96 10.88
CA HIS A 116 -44.16 -16.90 9.79
C HIS A 116 -43.44 -18.17 10.31
N PRO A 117 -43.80 -19.40 9.86
CA PRO A 117 -43.23 -20.66 10.34
C PRO A 117 -41.71 -20.74 10.17
N LEU A 118 -41.18 -20.18 9.11
CA LEU A 118 -39.72 -20.16 8.83
C LEU A 118 -38.95 -19.49 9.98
N VAL A 119 -39.48 -18.43 10.56
CA VAL A 119 -38.86 -17.71 11.67
C VAL A 119 -38.73 -18.57 12.92
N LYS A 120 -39.72 -19.44 13.17
CA LYS A 120 -39.72 -20.37 14.33
C LYS A 120 -38.73 -21.53 14.15
N GLN A 121 -38.36 -21.86 12.92
CA GLN A 121 -37.52 -23.01 12.58
C GLN A 121 -36.07 -22.66 12.32
N THR A 122 -35.80 -21.41 11.95
CA THR A 122 -34.45 -20.95 11.56
C THR A 122 -33.82 -20.13 12.68
N PRO A 123 -32.55 -20.37 13.05
CA PRO A 123 -31.85 -19.50 13.99
C PRO A 123 -31.83 -18.04 13.52
N VAL A 124 -32.12 -17.12 14.43
CA VAL A 124 -32.12 -15.68 14.15
C VAL A 124 -31.11 -14.97 15.02
N VAL A 125 -30.28 -14.14 14.40
CA VAL A 125 -29.36 -13.21 15.07
C VAL A 125 -29.77 -11.78 14.71
N PHE A 126 -30.13 -11.00 15.71
CA PHE A 126 -30.42 -9.59 15.50
C PHE A 126 -29.29 -8.69 15.98
N ALA A 127 -29.14 -7.50 15.37
CA ALA A 127 -28.22 -6.45 15.78
C ALA A 127 -28.84 -5.06 15.49
N GLY A 128 -28.31 -4.00 16.11
CA GLY A 128 -28.77 -2.63 15.89
C GLY A 128 -30.15 -2.33 16.51
N VAL A 129 -30.65 -3.20 17.37
CA VAL A 129 -31.95 -3.02 18.02
C VAL A 129 -31.80 -2.17 19.27
N ASN A 130 -32.40 -0.98 19.26
CA ASN A 130 -32.30 -0.03 20.37
C ASN A 130 -33.28 -0.33 21.50
N TYR A 131 -34.50 -0.69 21.15
CA TYR A 131 -35.59 -0.96 22.12
C TYR A 131 -36.28 -2.31 21.83
N PRO A 132 -35.63 -3.43 22.24
CA PRO A 132 -36.17 -4.75 21.97
C PRO A 132 -37.55 -4.97 22.58
N ASN A 133 -38.47 -5.52 21.80
CA ASN A 133 -39.77 -5.98 22.33
C ASN A 133 -39.56 -7.31 23.08
N TRP A 134 -39.13 -7.23 24.34
CA TRP A 134 -38.81 -8.40 25.17
C TRP A 134 -39.99 -9.40 25.30
N LYS A 135 -41.22 -8.91 25.28
CA LYS A 135 -42.42 -9.78 25.35
C LYS A 135 -42.54 -10.62 24.09
N LEU A 136 -42.26 -10.04 22.95
CA LEU A 136 -42.32 -10.72 21.66
C LEU A 136 -41.11 -11.66 21.49
N LEU A 137 -39.91 -11.20 21.78
CA LEU A 137 -38.68 -12.00 21.66
C LEU A 137 -38.71 -13.27 22.52
N LYS A 138 -39.28 -13.23 23.72
CA LYS A 138 -39.43 -14.39 24.61
C LYS A 138 -40.29 -15.53 24.00
N GLN A 139 -41.05 -15.28 22.94
CA GLN A 139 -41.84 -16.29 22.25
C GLN A 139 -41.02 -17.11 21.25
N TYR A 140 -39.77 -16.70 20.99
CA TYR A 140 -38.89 -17.30 20.00
C TYR A 140 -37.61 -17.84 20.67
N PRO A 141 -37.54 -19.14 21.02
CA PRO A 141 -36.39 -19.73 21.69
C PRO A 141 -35.15 -19.85 20.76
N ASN A 142 -35.36 -19.68 19.46
CA ASN A 142 -34.32 -19.72 18.42
C ASN A 142 -33.77 -18.35 18.07
N VAL A 143 -33.99 -17.33 18.89
CA VAL A 143 -33.51 -15.96 18.66
C VAL A 143 -32.41 -15.60 19.65
N THR A 144 -31.34 -15.06 19.15
CA THR A 144 -30.26 -14.43 19.91
C THR A 144 -29.85 -13.11 19.24
N GLY A 145 -28.93 -12.38 19.81
CA GLY A 145 -28.44 -11.15 19.19
C GLY A 145 -27.89 -10.13 20.16
N PHE A 146 -27.76 -8.94 19.64
CA PHE A 146 -27.14 -7.82 20.32
C PHE A 146 -28.07 -6.61 20.29
N TRP A 147 -28.44 -6.11 21.46
CA TRP A 147 -29.25 -4.90 21.56
C TRP A 147 -28.39 -3.68 21.87
N ASP A 148 -28.71 -2.56 21.26
CA ASP A 148 -27.91 -1.35 21.29
C ASP A 148 -28.61 -0.23 22.08
N LYS A 149 -28.74 -0.40 23.41
CA LYS A 149 -29.37 0.58 24.28
C LYS A 149 -28.74 1.97 24.09
N PRO A 150 -29.51 3.02 23.74
CA PRO A 150 -28.98 4.38 23.71
C PRO A 150 -28.38 4.80 25.04
N GLU A 151 -27.19 5.44 25.00
CA GLU A 151 -26.43 5.82 26.21
C GLU A 151 -26.29 7.34 26.26
N PHE A 152 -27.32 8.04 26.67
CA PHE A 152 -27.39 9.50 26.67
C PHE A 152 -26.33 10.12 27.57
N MET A 153 -26.31 9.73 28.85
CA MET A 153 -25.43 10.32 29.83
C MET A 153 -23.96 10.08 29.50
N LYS A 154 -23.65 8.89 29.02
CA LYS A 154 -22.27 8.61 28.58
C LYS A 154 -21.88 9.44 27.36
N THR A 155 -22.80 9.68 26.43
CA THR A 155 -22.56 10.58 25.30
C THR A 155 -22.29 11.99 25.78
N VAL A 156 -23.11 12.52 26.67
CA VAL A 156 -22.96 13.85 27.26
C VAL A 156 -21.61 13.97 28.00
N GLU A 157 -21.29 13.01 28.86
CA GLU A 157 -20.01 13.00 29.60
C GLU A 157 -18.79 13.02 28.67
N GLN A 158 -18.83 12.31 27.55
CA GLN A 158 -17.74 12.31 26.59
C GLN A 158 -17.69 13.63 25.80
N ILE A 159 -18.83 14.22 25.47
CA ILE A 159 -18.89 15.54 24.84
C ILE A 159 -18.29 16.59 25.78
N GLU A 160 -18.67 16.58 27.06
CA GLU A 160 -18.11 17.50 28.07
C GLU A 160 -16.60 17.32 28.27
N LYS A 161 -16.09 16.10 28.17
CA LYS A 161 -14.63 15.84 28.20
C LYS A 161 -13.89 16.45 27.01
N LEU A 162 -14.52 16.48 25.83
CA LEU A 162 -13.90 17.02 24.62
C LEU A 162 -13.96 18.55 24.53
N PHE A 163 -15.05 19.14 24.99
CA PHE A 163 -15.34 20.56 24.74
C PHE A 163 -15.48 21.37 26.04
N GLY A 164 -15.46 20.71 27.19
CA GLY A 164 -15.78 21.33 28.48
C GLY A 164 -17.28 21.39 28.72
N PRO A 165 -17.74 22.00 29.82
CA PRO A 165 -19.15 22.19 30.12
C PRO A 165 -19.85 22.97 29.00
N MET A 166 -20.92 22.39 28.45
CA MET A 166 -21.59 22.95 27.29
C MET A 166 -23.12 22.89 27.43
N ARG A 167 -23.79 23.77 26.74
CA ARG A 167 -25.23 23.70 26.58
C ARG A 167 -25.55 22.68 25.48
N ILE A 168 -26.27 21.63 25.83
CA ILE A 168 -26.59 20.53 24.92
C ILE A 168 -28.08 20.60 24.59
N HIS A 169 -28.39 20.56 23.29
CA HIS A 169 -29.77 20.48 22.78
C HIS A 169 -30.04 19.05 22.33
N PHE A 170 -31.17 18.50 22.74
CA PHE A 170 -31.63 17.20 22.34
C PHE A 170 -32.74 17.33 21.31
N TRP A 171 -32.60 16.55 20.23
CA TRP A 171 -33.62 16.49 19.19
C TRP A 171 -34.25 15.10 19.18
N LEU A 172 -35.54 15.07 19.43
CA LEU A 172 -36.36 13.86 19.47
C LEU A 172 -37.60 14.11 18.65
N ASP A 173 -38.04 13.13 17.91
CA ASP A 173 -39.36 13.18 17.28
C ASP A 173 -40.47 12.62 18.18
N ASN A 174 -41.69 12.67 17.74
CA ASN A 174 -42.85 12.14 18.47
C ASN A 174 -43.32 10.77 17.95
N THR A 175 -42.39 9.97 17.41
CA THR A 175 -42.62 8.57 17.09
C THR A 175 -42.62 7.72 18.36
N TYR A 176 -42.99 6.44 18.25
CA TYR A 176 -42.85 5.50 19.35
C TYR A 176 -41.40 5.48 19.88
N LEU A 177 -40.43 5.38 18.98
CA LEU A 177 -39.01 5.37 19.32
C LEU A 177 -38.59 6.66 20.03
N GLY A 178 -38.99 7.82 19.50
CA GLY A 178 -38.70 9.12 20.11
C GLY A 178 -39.30 9.25 21.53
N ARG A 179 -40.49 8.72 21.77
CA ARG A 179 -41.09 8.68 23.11
C ARG A 179 -40.33 7.76 24.07
N GLN A 180 -39.98 6.55 23.64
CA GLN A 180 -39.15 5.62 24.44
C GLN A 180 -37.80 6.23 24.78
N THR A 181 -37.18 6.89 23.81
CA THR A 181 -35.93 7.63 23.98
C THR A 181 -36.09 8.74 25.03
N MET A 182 -37.17 9.49 24.99
CA MET A 182 -37.44 10.55 25.96
C MET A 182 -37.67 9.99 27.38
N GLU A 183 -38.42 8.93 27.51
CA GLU A 183 -38.65 8.26 28.80
C GLU A 183 -37.34 7.76 29.40
N GLN A 184 -36.52 7.13 28.60
CA GLN A 184 -35.20 6.69 29.02
C GLN A 184 -34.31 7.88 29.42
N PHE A 185 -34.27 8.93 28.62
CA PHE A 185 -33.49 10.13 28.88
C PHE A 185 -33.87 10.77 30.22
N ILE A 186 -35.18 10.93 30.47
CA ILE A 186 -35.67 11.47 31.74
C ILE A 186 -35.27 10.57 32.92
N SER A 187 -35.39 9.25 32.76
CA SER A 187 -35.03 8.31 33.83
C SER A 187 -33.55 8.32 34.17
N GLU A 188 -32.69 8.51 33.18
CA GLU A 188 -31.24 8.54 33.37
C GLU A 188 -30.73 9.87 33.97
N ILE A 189 -31.26 11.00 33.50
CA ILE A 189 -30.86 12.33 33.96
C ILE A 189 -31.42 12.67 35.33
N GLY A 190 -32.64 12.24 35.58
CA GLY A 190 -33.37 12.57 36.80
C GLY A 190 -33.96 13.99 36.82
N PRO A 191 -34.94 14.24 37.68
CA PRO A 191 -35.73 15.48 37.66
C PRO A 191 -34.92 16.75 37.94
N LEU A 192 -33.87 16.66 38.77
CA LEU A 192 -33.05 17.81 39.14
C LEU A 192 -32.15 18.28 37.99
N ARG A 193 -31.54 17.36 37.25
CA ARG A 193 -30.74 17.66 36.08
C ARG A 193 -31.60 18.02 34.87
N MET A 194 -32.81 17.54 34.79
CA MET A 194 -33.76 17.92 33.73
C MET A 194 -34.02 19.42 33.70
N LYS A 195 -34.11 20.10 34.84
CA LYS A 195 -34.29 21.55 34.89
C LYS A 195 -33.08 22.30 34.30
N GLU A 196 -31.89 21.71 34.40
CA GLU A 196 -30.68 22.28 33.85
C GLU A 196 -30.63 22.14 32.32
N TYR A 197 -31.01 20.96 31.83
CA TYR A 197 -31.01 20.65 30.38
C TYR A 197 -32.29 21.05 29.67
N ALA A 198 -33.39 21.09 30.35
CA ALA A 198 -34.71 21.39 29.80
C ALA A 198 -35.57 22.21 30.77
N PRO A 199 -35.20 23.49 31.02
CA PRO A 199 -35.89 24.32 32.00
C PRO A 199 -37.37 24.55 31.68
N SER A 200 -37.79 24.33 30.44
CA SER A 200 -39.19 24.47 29.99
C SER A 200 -40.05 23.19 30.09
N LEU A 201 -39.47 22.08 30.57
CA LEU A 201 -40.20 20.84 30.76
C LEU A 201 -40.48 20.58 32.23
N ASN A 202 -41.74 20.46 32.59
CA ASN A 202 -42.14 19.97 33.90
C ASN A 202 -42.14 18.45 33.88
N VAL A 203 -41.23 17.86 34.65
CA VAL A 203 -41.19 16.41 34.86
C VAL A 203 -41.93 16.07 36.14
N ILE A 204 -43.03 15.36 36.03
CA ILE A 204 -43.81 14.89 37.15
C ILE A 204 -43.46 13.43 37.40
N ASN A 205 -43.05 13.09 38.60
CA ASN A 205 -42.85 11.71 39.02
C ASN A 205 -44.13 11.21 39.72
N GLU A 206 -44.90 10.39 39.05
CA GLU A 206 -46.05 9.71 39.62
C GLU A 206 -45.72 8.23 39.83
N ASN A 207 -45.49 7.85 41.07
CA ASN A 207 -45.23 6.47 41.48
C ASN A 207 -44.02 5.80 40.76
N GLY A 208 -42.96 6.55 40.56
CA GLY A 208 -41.75 6.05 39.87
C GLY A 208 -41.82 6.11 38.34
N VAL A 209 -42.91 6.58 37.80
CA VAL A 209 -43.08 6.82 36.36
C VAL A 209 -42.93 8.33 36.10
N PHE A 210 -42.01 8.70 35.24
CA PHE A 210 -41.79 10.08 34.87
C PHE A 210 -42.72 10.48 33.73
N HIS A 211 -43.55 11.49 33.97
CA HIS A 211 -44.41 12.11 32.96
C HIS A 211 -43.86 13.48 32.61
N VAL A 212 -43.79 13.78 31.32
CA VAL A 212 -43.44 15.12 30.85
C VAL A 212 -44.72 15.91 30.61
N GLN A 213 -44.96 16.87 31.48
CA GLN A 213 -46.03 17.83 31.26
C GLN A 213 -45.51 19.04 30.50
N ARG A 214 -46.03 19.29 29.31
CA ARG A 214 -45.77 20.52 28.58
C ARG A 214 -46.44 21.69 29.23
N ASP A 215 -45.68 22.67 29.66
CA ASP A 215 -46.23 24.01 29.76
C ASP A 215 -46.58 24.50 28.36
N THR A 216 -47.76 25.13 28.23
CA THR A 216 -48.26 25.69 26.98
C THR A 216 -47.21 26.69 26.43
N ILE A 217 -46.41 26.22 25.51
CA ILE A 217 -45.33 27.02 24.93
C ILE A 217 -45.94 27.95 23.90
N GLN A 218 -45.91 29.24 24.21
CA GLN A 218 -46.27 30.29 23.28
C GLN A 218 -45.41 30.19 22.03
N HIS A 219 -46.01 30.49 20.89
CA HIS A 219 -45.55 30.32 19.51
C HIS A 219 -44.29 31.09 19.11
N ASN A 220 -43.28 31.21 19.93
CA ASN A 220 -42.02 31.78 19.51
C ASN A 220 -41.01 30.67 19.16
N ASN A 221 -40.14 30.92 18.21
CA ASN A 221 -39.09 30.03 17.62
C ASN A 221 -38.16 29.35 18.64
N GLN A 222 -38.43 29.43 19.91
CA GLN A 222 -37.72 28.80 21.03
C GLN A 222 -38.19 27.37 21.35
N LEU A 223 -39.00 26.77 20.49
CA LEU A 223 -39.59 25.46 20.67
C LEU A 223 -38.63 24.29 20.75
N PHE A 224 -37.37 24.52 20.48
CA PHE A 224 -36.37 23.48 20.37
C PHE A 224 -35.22 23.65 21.34
N THR A 225 -35.34 24.49 22.32
CA THR A 225 -34.36 24.58 23.37
C THR A 225 -34.49 23.38 24.30
N ASN A 226 -33.42 22.65 24.46
CA ASN A 226 -33.19 21.68 25.53
C ASN A 226 -34.27 20.58 25.66
N SER A 227 -34.17 19.53 24.83
CA SER A 227 -35.05 18.36 24.97
C SER A 227 -36.50 18.53 24.54
N SER A 228 -36.81 19.30 23.53
CA SER A 228 -38.16 19.31 22.98
C SER A 228 -38.40 18.10 22.12
N ILE A 229 -39.47 17.36 22.43
CA ILE A 229 -40.08 16.46 21.46
C ILE A 229 -40.45 17.34 20.26
N LEU A 230 -39.93 17.03 19.09
CA LEU A 230 -40.33 17.73 17.87
C LEU A 230 -41.79 17.40 17.59
N PRO A 231 -42.69 18.35 17.68
CA PRO A 231 -44.04 18.13 17.15
C PRO A 231 -43.88 17.92 15.64
N ALA A 232 -44.78 17.16 15.04
CA ALA A 232 -44.88 17.01 13.59
C ALA A 232 -45.05 18.39 12.95
N LYS A 233 -43.91 19.08 12.64
CA LYS A 233 -43.89 20.40 11.99
C LYS A 233 -43.24 20.28 10.63
N PRO A 234 -43.56 21.16 9.69
CA PRO A 234 -42.99 21.14 8.35
C PRO A 234 -41.44 21.23 8.37
N ALA A 235 -40.79 20.54 7.45
CA ALA A 235 -39.34 20.47 7.31
C ALA A 235 -38.64 21.83 7.33
N HIS A 236 -39.22 22.85 6.69
CA HIS A 236 -38.68 24.19 6.64
C HIS A 236 -38.53 24.86 8.01
N THR A 237 -39.40 24.53 8.98
CA THR A 237 -39.31 25.09 10.33
C THR A 237 -38.08 24.61 11.08
N ILE A 238 -37.68 23.35 10.87
CA ILE A 238 -36.47 22.79 11.48
C ILE A 238 -35.22 23.37 10.80
N PHE A 239 -35.22 23.51 9.47
CA PHE A 239 -34.11 24.14 8.77
C PHE A 239 -33.91 25.59 9.21
N ASN A 240 -34.99 26.34 9.37
CA ASN A 240 -34.92 27.70 9.88
C ASN A 240 -34.35 27.76 11.30
N PHE A 241 -34.71 26.80 12.15
CA PHE A 241 -34.16 26.69 13.49
C PHE A 241 -32.65 26.34 13.47
N ILE A 242 -32.25 25.34 12.67
CA ILE A 242 -30.84 24.93 12.55
C ILE A 242 -29.98 26.07 12.03
N ASN A 243 -30.49 26.85 11.10
CA ASN A 243 -29.82 28.01 10.52
C ASN A 243 -30.01 29.30 11.33
N SER A 244 -30.80 29.28 12.41
CA SER A 244 -30.98 30.47 13.24
C SER A 244 -29.70 30.78 14.00
N ARG A 245 -29.35 32.07 14.08
CA ARG A 245 -28.13 32.52 14.77
C ARG A 245 -28.13 32.25 16.28
N GLU A 246 -29.25 31.88 16.86
CA GLU A 246 -29.36 31.48 18.26
C GLU A 246 -28.57 30.19 18.55
N THR A 247 -28.32 29.36 17.52
CA THR A 247 -27.44 28.20 17.60
C THR A 247 -25.96 28.55 17.53
N SER A 248 -25.62 29.79 17.24
CA SER A 248 -24.25 30.26 17.06
C SER A 248 -23.51 30.64 18.35
N SER A 249 -24.10 30.45 19.51
CA SER A 249 -23.32 30.54 20.74
C SER A 249 -22.30 29.38 20.77
N ASN A 250 -21.03 29.71 20.99
CA ASN A 250 -19.86 28.81 20.93
C ASN A 250 -19.95 27.53 21.79
N ASN A 251 -21.06 27.28 22.45
CA ASN A 251 -21.25 26.23 23.44
C ASN A 251 -22.48 25.34 23.18
N LEU A 252 -22.95 25.26 21.94
CA LEU A 252 -24.17 24.52 21.63
C LEU A 252 -23.86 23.26 20.82
N LEU A 253 -24.15 22.12 21.40
CA LEU A 253 -24.04 20.82 20.75
C LEU A 253 -25.43 20.18 20.61
N TRP A 254 -25.59 19.43 19.52
CA TRP A 254 -26.83 18.76 19.21
C TRP A 254 -26.67 17.26 19.45
N VAL A 255 -27.63 16.66 20.13
CA VAL A 255 -27.71 15.21 20.25
C VAL A 255 -29.00 14.76 19.59
N LEU A 256 -28.87 13.95 18.58
CA LEU A 256 -29.97 13.36 17.84
C LEU A 256 -30.21 11.93 18.34
N SER A 257 -31.45 11.57 18.54
CA SER A 257 -31.85 10.18 18.62
C SER A 257 -32.83 9.95 17.47
N GLY A 258 -32.44 9.25 16.46
CA GLY A 258 -33.23 8.90 15.27
C GLY A 258 -34.46 9.77 14.98
N LEU A 259 -34.44 10.45 13.87
CA LEU A 259 -35.63 11.14 13.38
C LEU A 259 -36.33 10.21 12.41
N HIS A 260 -37.42 9.59 12.87
CA HIS A 260 -38.10 8.57 12.09
C HIS A 260 -39.26 9.08 11.25
N ARG A 261 -39.66 8.26 10.34
CA ARG A 261 -40.52 8.30 9.18
C ARG A 261 -41.86 9.06 9.26
N HIS A 262 -42.39 9.33 10.39
CA HIS A 262 -43.65 10.07 10.52
C HIS A 262 -43.47 11.53 10.88
N SER A 263 -42.24 12.01 10.96
CA SER A 263 -42.04 13.45 10.90
C SER A 263 -42.33 13.88 9.46
N VAL A 264 -42.97 15.01 9.30
CA VAL A 264 -43.42 15.63 8.03
C VAL A 264 -42.28 15.81 6.99
N PHE A 265 -41.13 15.24 7.25
CA PHE A 265 -39.89 15.32 6.49
C PHE A 265 -39.78 14.31 5.36
N VAL A 266 -40.69 13.36 5.28
CA VAL A 266 -40.59 12.19 4.38
C VAL A 266 -41.08 12.45 2.95
N GLN A 267 -41.22 13.68 2.51
CA GLN A 267 -41.56 13.94 1.11
C GLN A 267 -40.43 13.68 0.10
N SER A 268 -39.21 13.49 0.55
CA SER A 268 -38.14 13.05 -0.35
C SER A 268 -37.39 11.85 0.27
N LYS A 269 -37.70 10.67 -0.21
CA LYS A 269 -37.20 9.37 0.25
C LYS A 269 -35.67 9.20 0.32
N ARG A 270 -34.91 10.11 -0.20
CA ARG A 270 -33.45 9.90 -0.38
C ARG A 270 -32.55 10.78 0.49
N ASP A 271 -33.11 11.81 1.14
CA ASP A 271 -32.27 12.88 1.62
C ASP A 271 -32.51 13.31 3.06
N PHE A 272 -33.42 12.68 3.78
CA PHE A 272 -33.85 13.17 5.05
C PHE A 272 -33.62 12.20 6.19
N THR A 273 -32.41 12.02 6.50
CA THR A 273 -31.96 11.43 7.76
C THR A 273 -31.39 12.54 8.63
N SER A 274 -31.03 12.23 9.85
CA SER A 274 -30.11 12.95 10.71
C SER A 274 -28.94 13.64 9.97
N LYS A 275 -28.56 13.11 8.80
CA LYS A 275 -27.60 13.63 7.82
C LYS A 275 -27.79 15.12 7.50
N ARG A 276 -28.95 15.51 6.99
CA ARG A 276 -29.14 16.92 6.63
C ARG A 276 -29.15 17.82 7.85
N LEU A 277 -29.69 17.34 8.95
CA LEU A 277 -29.66 18.10 10.20
C LEU A 277 -28.22 18.36 10.65
N GLY A 278 -27.37 17.35 10.65
CA GLY A 278 -25.96 17.49 10.97
C GLY A 278 -25.20 18.38 9.98
N LEU A 279 -25.46 18.24 8.66
CA LEU A 279 -24.82 19.04 7.63
C LEU A 279 -25.15 20.54 7.71
N PHE A 280 -26.38 20.87 8.08
CA PHE A 280 -26.83 22.27 8.22
C PHE A 280 -26.67 22.84 9.62
N ALA A 281 -26.27 22.03 10.61
CA ALA A 281 -26.01 22.51 11.96
C ALA A 281 -24.86 23.53 12.00
N SER A 282 -25.01 24.51 12.85
CA SER A 282 -23.98 25.54 13.13
C SER A 282 -23.02 25.12 14.23
N SER A 283 -23.19 23.92 14.80
CA SER A 283 -22.36 23.34 15.87
C SER A 283 -22.26 21.82 15.71
N PRO A 284 -21.26 21.17 16.33
CA PRO A 284 -21.12 19.72 16.26
C PRO A 284 -22.39 18.97 16.66
N THR A 285 -22.78 18.00 15.86
CA THR A 285 -23.99 17.21 16.06
C THR A 285 -23.62 15.78 16.41
N PHE A 286 -24.14 15.27 17.51
CA PHE A 286 -23.89 13.92 18.02
C PHE A 286 -25.14 13.06 17.93
N THR A 287 -24.96 11.74 17.93
CA THR A 287 -26.05 10.77 17.95
C THR A 287 -25.85 9.78 19.09
N VAL A 288 -26.96 9.22 19.58
CA VAL A 288 -26.95 8.15 20.60
C VAL A 288 -27.33 6.79 20.03
N ILE A 289 -27.73 6.77 18.76
CA ILE A 289 -28.03 5.55 18.00
C ILE A 289 -27.26 5.54 16.69
N ASN A 290 -26.98 4.35 16.20
CA ASN A 290 -26.26 4.18 14.95
C ASN A 290 -27.21 4.23 13.75
N GLU A 291 -27.82 5.38 13.50
CA GLU A 291 -28.69 5.60 12.35
C GLU A 291 -27.93 6.30 11.22
N GLY A 292 -27.28 5.52 10.36
CA GLY A 292 -26.50 6.06 9.25
C GLY A 292 -25.24 6.82 9.67
N PHE A 293 -24.77 6.63 10.90
CA PHE A 293 -23.55 7.26 11.37
C PHE A 293 -22.32 6.74 10.60
N GLY A 294 -21.45 7.65 10.23
CA GLY A 294 -20.17 7.28 9.61
C GLY A 294 -20.16 7.25 8.08
N VAL A 295 -21.22 7.69 7.44
CA VAL A 295 -21.28 7.81 5.96
C VAL A 295 -21.01 9.24 5.46
N GLY A 296 -20.39 10.08 6.30
CA GLY A 296 -20.03 11.46 5.95
C GLY A 296 -21.21 12.42 5.97
N GLU A 297 -22.10 12.31 6.95
CA GLU A 297 -23.41 12.90 6.91
C GLU A 297 -23.69 13.95 7.99
N GLY A 298 -22.65 14.59 8.48
CA GLY A 298 -22.80 15.71 9.40
C GLY A 298 -22.91 15.31 10.87
N LEU A 299 -22.89 14.01 11.20
CA LEU A 299 -22.84 13.53 12.56
C LEU A 299 -21.41 13.40 13.04
N THR A 300 -21.06 14.15 14.09
CA THR A 300 -19.70 14.24 14.60
C THR A 300 -19.28 13.00 15.37
N GLY A 301 -20.21 12.38 16.09
CA GLY A 301 -19.91 11.20 16.90
C GLY A 301 -21.02 10.79 17.84
N GLY A 302 -20.72 9.83 18.70
CA GLY A 302 -21.61 9.34 19.72
C GLY A 302 -21.01 8.19 20.53
N TYR A 303 -21.63 7.86 21.66
CA TYR A 303 -21.29 6.66 22.41
C TYR A 303 -22.18 5.51 21.94
N LEU A 304 -21.70 4.77 20.96
CA LEU A 304 -22.49 3.80 20.20
C LEU A 304 -21.63 2.63 19.70
N THR A 305 -22.28 1.64 19.14
CA THR A 305 -21.63 0.56 18.38
C THR A 305 -21.51 1.01 16.93
N SER A 306 -20.32 0.95 16.33
CA SER A 306 -20.17 1.29 14.91
C SER A 306 -20.83 0.22 14.03
N THR A 307 -21.28 0.59 12.82
CA THR A 307 -21.85 -0.36 11.84
C THR A 307 -20.90 -1.51 11.53
N GLU A 308 -19.58 -1.24 11.53
CA GLU A 308 -18.57 -2.26 11.31
C GLU A 308 -18.52 -3.27 12.47
N ASP A 309 -18.62 -2.79 13.71
CA ASP A 309 -18.63 -3.65 14.89
C ASP A 309 -19.96 -4.42 14.99
N GLU A 310 -21.09 -3.81 14.65
CA GLU A 310 -22.40 -4.50 14.60
C GLU A 310 -22.39 -5.67 13.62
N ILE A 311 -21.90 -5.44 12.41
CA ILE A 311 -21.77 -6.49 11.39
C ILE A 311 -20.82 -7.58 11.90
N LYS A 312 -19.69 -7.21 12.47
CA LYS A 312 -18.72 -8.16 12.98
C LYS A 312 -19.32 -9.06 14.05
N ILE A 313 -19.91 -8.47 15.11
CA ILE A 313 -20.43 -9.25 16.24
C ILE A 313 -21.62 -10.14 15.83
N SER A 314 -22.50 -9.63 14.96
CA SER A 314 -23.67 -10.39 14.48
C SER A 314 -23.25 -11.54 13.58
N VAL A 315 -22.33 -11.33 12.65
CA VAL A 315 -21.80 -12.37 11.77
C VAL A 315 -21.00 -13.39 12.57
N ASP A 316 -20.15 -12.96 13.50
CA ASP A 316 -19.39 -13.89 14.36
C ASP A 316 -20.34 -14.77 15.19
N ARG A 317 -21.43 -14.22 15.73
CA ARG A 317 -22.49 -14.98 16.41
C ARG A 317 -23.19 -15.95 15.47
N ALA A 318 -23.50 -15.53 14.25
CA ALA A 318 -24.09 -16.40 13.23
C ALA A 318 -23.17 -17.57 12.91
N ILE A 319 -21.88 -17.33 12.80
CA ILE A 319 -20.87 -18.36 12.57
C ILE A 319 -20.78 -19.36 13.72
N GLU A 320 -20.83 -18.89 14.97
CA GLU A 320 -20.91 -19.77 16.14
C GLU A 320 -22.09 -20.75 16.05
N LEU A 321 -23.28 -20.22 15.70
CA LEU A 321 -24.49 -21.04 15.53
C LEU A 321 -24.37 -22.01 14.34
N LEU A 322 -23.86 -21.57 13.20
CA LEU A 322 -23.61 -22.40 12.03
C LEU A 322 -22.61 -23.53 12.30
N ARG A 323 -21.70 -23.33 13.24
CA ARG A 323 -20.74 -24.34 13.72
C ARG A 323 -21.32 -25.28 14.80
N GLY A 324 -22.60 -25.12 15.12
CA GLY A 324 -23.33 -26.02 16.03
C GLY A 324 -23.38 -25.58 17.49
N LYS A 325 -22.98 -24.33 17.82
CA LYS A 325 -23.16 -23.80 19.17
C LYS A 325 -24.66 -23.62 19.46
N ALA A 326 -25.13 -24.04 20.62
CA ALA A 326 -26.51 -23.95 20.98
C ALA A 326 -26.93 -22.47 21.24
N ILE A 327 -28.16 -22.12 20.89
CA ILE A 327 -28.71 -20.77 21.16
C ILE A 327 -28.76 -20.48 22.66
N SER A 328 -29.03 -21.48 23.49
CA SER A 328 -28.99 -21.35 24.95
C SER A 328 -27.62 -20.92 25.51
N GLU A 329 -26.54 -21.20 24.77
CA GLU A 329 -25.16 -20.78 25.10
C GLU A 329 -24.82 -19.40 24.54
N THR A 330 -25.70 -18.80 23.76
CA THR A 330 -25.51 -17.52 23.09
C THR A 330 -26.62 -16.55 23.50
N PRO A 331 -26.67 -16.09 24.74
CA PRO A 331 -27.74 -15.22 25.22
C PRO A 331 -27.75 -13.88 24.47
N ILE A 332 -28.92 -13.24 24.48
CA ILE A 332 -29.02 -11.86 24.02
C ILE A 332 -28.22 -10.96 24.96
N THR A 333 -27.30 -10.19 24.41
CA THR A 333 -26.40 -9.32 25.16
C THR A 333 -26.44 -7.90 24.62
N GLN A 334 -25.98 -6.95 25.42
CA GLN A 334 -25.81 -5.58 24.94
C GLN A 334 -24.59 -5.50 24.02
N SER A 335 -24.71 -4.73 22.93
CA SER A 335 -23.61 -4.44 22.02
C SER A 335 -22.46 -3.74 22.75
N PRO A 336 -21.20 -4.05 22.46
CA PRO A 336 -20.07 -3.32 23.00
C PRO A 336 -20.05 -1.90 22.42
N LYS A 337 -20.03 -0.91 23.30
CA LYS A 337 -20.05 0.49 22.91
C LYS A 337 -18.74 1.19 23.21
N GLN A 338 -18.42 2.14 22.36
CA GLN A 338 -17.32 3.06 22.59
C GLN A 338 -17.69 4.46 22.06
N PHE A 339 -16.93 5.46 22.43
CA PHE A 339 -17.15 6.77 21.84
C PHE A 339 -16.51 6.78 20.44
N VAL A 340 -17.34 7.00 19.43
CA VAL A 340 -16.95 7.00 18.03
C VAL A 340 -17.02 8.42 17.49
N LEU A 341 -16.00 8.84 16.76
CA LEU A 341 -15.93 10.14 16.08
C LEU A 341 -15.73 9.95 14.58
N ASP A 342 -16.39 10.78 13.79
CA ASP A 342 -16.17 10.83 12.34
C ASP A 342 -15.04 11.79 12.02
N TRP A 343 -13.99 11.32 11.34
CA TRP A 343 -12.85 12.13 10.95
C TRP A 343 -13.23 13.34 10.09
N ILE A 344 -14.19 13.19 9.18
CA ILE A 344 -14.61 14.26 8.28
C ILE A 344 -15.21 15.40 9.09
N GLU A 345 -16.10 15.06 10.03
CA GLU A 345 -16.74 16.03 10.91
C GLU A 345 -15.76 16.62 11.93
N MET A 346 -14.80 15.81 12.40
CA MET A 346 -13.70 16.34 13.23
C MET A 346 -12.92 17.45 12.51
N GLN A 347 -12.63 17.28 11.22
CA GLN A 347 -11.98 18.32 10.42
C GLN A 347 -12.87 19.55 10.25
N ARG A 348 -14.16 19.35 9.98
CA ARG A 348 -15.14 20.43 9.85
C ARG A 348 -15.23 21.29 11.10
N TRP A 349 -15.22 20.66 12.28
CA TRP A 349 -15.33 21.33 13.57
C TRP A 349 -14.00 21.64 14.24
N HIS A 350 -12.89 21.47 13.55
CA HIS A 350 -11.53 21.71 14.04
C HIS A 350 -11.19 20.94 15.34
N ILE A 351 -11.74 19.75 15.51
CA ILE A 351 -11.47 18.90 16.66
C ILE A 351 -10.08 18.25 16.48
N SER A 352 -9.14 18.66 17.34
CA SER A 352 -7.77 18.19 17.26
C SER A 352 -7.65 16.73 17.76
N ARG A 353 -7.03 15.88 16.96
CA ARG A 353 -6.74 14.49 17.35
C ARG A 353 -5.91 14.37 18.63
N LYS A 354 -5.09 15.38 18.94
CA LYS A 354 -4.25 15.38 20.16
C LYS A 354 -5.06 15.39 21.45
N ASN A 355 -6.27 15.92 21.40
CA ASN A 355 -7.16 16.05 22.55
C ASN A 355 -8.09 14.84 22.72
N ILE A 356 -8.00 13.86 21.81
CA ILE A 356 -8.90 12.71 21.81
C ILE A 356 -8.24 11.56 22.57
N PRO A 357 -8.93 11.00 23.57
CA PRO A 357 -8.47 9.81 24.29
C PRO A 357 -8.23 8.62 23.34
N ALA A 358 -7.21 7.81 23.65
CA ALA A 358 -6.88 6.63 22.85
C ALA A 358 -8.01 5.55 22.83
N SER A 359 -8.93 5.62 23.79
CA SER A 359 -10.10 4.74 23.87
C SER A 359 -11.22 5.10 22.87
N TYR A 360 -11.11 6.23 22.17
CA TYR A 360 -12.12 6.63 21.19
C TYR A 360 -11.79 6.02 19.82
N GLN A 361 -12.80 5.51 19.17
CA GLN A 361 -12.68 5.07 17.79
C GLN A 361 -12.84 6.27 16.85
N ILE A 362 -11.98 6.38 15.84
CA ILE A 362 -12.13 7.38 14.78
C ILE A 362 -12.38 6.64 13.48
N ILE A 363 -13.57 6.82 12.92
CA ILE A 363 -13.96 6.26 11.62
C ILE A 363 -13.67 7.25 10.49
N ASN A 364 -13.73 6.78 9.24
CA ASN A 364 -13.49 7.58 8.03
C ASN A 364 -12.14 8.32 7.99
N MET A 365 -11.19 7.91 8.85
CA MET A 365 -9.85 8.48 8.84
C MET A 365 -9.07 7.95 7.63
N PRO A 366 -8.54 8.83 6.75
CA PRO A 366 -7.70 8.40 5.64
C PRO A 366 -6.51 7.59 6.12
N LEU A 367 -6.11 6.58 5.35
CA LEU A 367 -4.97 5.73 5.69
C LEU A 367 -3.67 6.54 5.87
N THR A 368 -3.53 7.61 5.11
CA THR A 368 -2.40 8.56 5.23
C THR A 368 -2.33 9.24 6.59
N GLU A 369 -3.47 9.63 7.16
CA GLU A 369 -3.53 10.21 8.51
C GLU A 369 -3.45 9.13 9.60
N ARG A 370 -4.07 7.96 9.39
CA ARG A 370 -4.01 6.83 10.32
C ARG A 370 -2.59 6.33 10.52
N TYR A 371 -1.83 6.24 9.42
CA TYR A 371 -0.46 5.72 9.41
C TYR A 371 0.58 6.81 9.08
N LYS A 372 0.28 8.07 9.40
CA LYS A 372 1.12 9.23 9.09
C LYS A 372 2.57 9.08 9.50
N THR A 373 2.80 8.63 10.72
CA THR A 373 4.17 8.37 11.23
C THR A 373 4.87 7.29 10.41
N LEU A 374 4.17 6.21 10.07
CA LEU A 374 4.71 5.14 9.24
C LEU A 374 5.07 5.66 7.84
N PHE A 375 4.19 6.42 7.20
CA PHE A 375 4.47 7.01 5.89
C PHE A 375 5.65 7.99 5.93
N ILE A 376 5.75 8.81 6.98
CA ILE A 376 6.89 9.72 7.16
C ILE A 376 8.18 8.93 7.35
N THR A 377 8.20 7.91 8.21
CA THR A 377 9.39 7.08 8.45
C THR A 377 9.82 6.32 7.20
N LEU A 378 8.88 5.75 6.45
CA LEU A 378 9.16 5.09 5.17
C LEU A 378 9.69 6.08 4.13
N GLY A 379 9.12 7.29 4.08
CA GLY A 379 9.59 8.37 3.20
C GLY A 379 11.02 8.79 3.51
N ILE A 380 11.37 8.97 4.79
CA ILE A 380 12.73 9.27 5.23
C ILE A 380 13.68 8.12 4.88
N LEU A 381 13.28 6.87 5.13
CA LEU A 381 14.09 5.70 4.80
C LEU A 381 14.36 5.61 3.29
N LEU A 382 13.33 5.83 2.47
CA LEU A 382 13.46 5.86 1.01
C LEU A 382 14.43 6.96 0.57
N LEU A 383 14.30 8.17 1.13
CA LEU A 383 15.21 9.27 0.83
C LEU A 383 16.67 8.92 1.17
N LEU A 384 16.91 8.28 2.32
CA LEU A 384 18.23 7.80 2.71
C LEU A 384 18.78 6.75 1.74
N ILE A 385 17.96 5.81 1.30
CA ILE A 385 18.35 4.81 0.30
C ILE A 385 18.72 5.50 -1.01
N VAL A 386 17.87 6.38 -1.52
CA VAL A 386 18.11 7.10 -2.78
C VAL A 386 19.39 7.94 -2.71
N THR A 387 19.59 8.68 -1.61
CA THR A 387 20.83 9.48 -1.43
C THR A 387 22.07 8.60 -1.36
N THR A 388 21.99 7.45 -0.69
CA THR A 388 23.11 6.49 -0.60
C THR A 388 23.46 5.91 -1.98
N VAL A 389 22.43 5.57 -2.76
CA VAL A 389 22.59 5.10 -4.15
C VAL A 389 23.24 6.17 -5.03
N ILE A 390 22.73 7.40 -4.97
CA ILE A 390 23.29 8.53 -5.74
C ILE A 390 24.76 8.76 -5.37
N LEU A 391 25.08 8.80 -4.08
CA LEU A 391 26.45 8.97 -3.61
C LEU A 391 27.37 7.83 -4.07
N SER A 392 26.88 6.60 -4.07
CA SER A 392 27.61 5.43 -4.55
C SER A 392 27.86 5.51 -6.06
N LEU A 393 26.85 5.87 -6.83
CA LEU A 393 26.99 6.08 -8.28
C LEU A 393 27.97 7.21 -8.60
N LEU A 394 27.93 8.31 -7.86
CA LEU A 394 28.89 9.41 -8.02
C LEU A 394 30.33 8.99 -7.70
N ARG A 395 30.52 8.16 -6.67
CA ARG A 395 31.86 7.60 -6.34
C ARG A 395 32.37 6.71 -7.47
N LEU A 396 31.52 5.84 -8.01
CA LEU A 396 31.86 4.97 -9.13
C LEU A 396 32.20 5.77 -10.38
N TYR A 397 31.37 6.75 -10.73
CA TYR A 397 31.62 7.64 -11.87
C TYR A 397 32.96 8.39 -11.73
N ARG A 398 33.25 8.91 -10.53
CA ARG A 398 34.56 9.57 -10.27
C ARG A 398 35.73 8.60 -10.40
N LYS A 399 35.58 7.36 -9.90
CA LYS A 399 36.62 6.32 -10.03
C LYS A 399 36.86 5.98 -11.49
N GLU A 400 35.83 5.76 -12.28
CA GLU A 400 35.91 5.46 -13.70
C GLU A 400 36.59 6.59 -14.48
N ASN A 401 36.21 7.84 -14.23
CA ASN A 401 36.82 8.98 -14.89
C ASN A 401 38.34 9.12 -14.57
N ARG A 402 38.74 8.78 -13.33
CA ARG A 402 40.16 8.72 -12.97
C ARG A 402 40.88 7.64 -13.78
N THR A 403 40.33 6.43 -13.83
CA THR A 403 40.91 5.32 -14.58
C THR A 403 40.99 5.64 -16.06
N LYS A 404 39.97 6.23 -16.67
CA LYS A 404 39.97 6.69 -18.07
C LYS A 404 41.09 7.71 -18.32
N LYS A 405 41.27 8.69 -17.42
CA LYS A 405 42.36 9.69 -17.55
C LYS A 405 43.73 9.06 -17.43
N GLU A 406 43.93 8.11 -16.52
CA GLU A 406 45.19 7.38 -16.35
C GLU A 406 45.51 6.53 -17.59
N THR A 407 44.51 5.80 -18.10
CA THR A 407 44.63 5.02 -19.34
C THR A 407 44.98 5.92 -20.54
N GLN A 408 44.30 7.05 -20.66
CA GLN A 408 44.56 8.01 -21.74
C GLN A 408 45.95 8.63 -21.63
N LYS A 409 46.44 8.91 -20.40
CA LYS A 409 47.78 9.39 -20.15
C LYS A 409 48.84 8.33 -20.51
N SER A 410 48.58 7.06 -20.15
CA SER A 410 49.45 5.95 -20.50
C SER A 410 49.47 5.72 -22.01
N LEU A 411 48.33 5.78 -22.69
CA LEU A 411 48.24 5.70 -24.15
C LEU A 411 49.05 6.81 -24.83
N ARG A 412 48.86 8.07 -24.42
CA ARG A 412 49.64 9.20 -24.95
C ARG A 412 51.13 9.05 -24.71
N LYS A 413 51.51 8.51 -23.54
CA LYS A 413 52.92 8.22 -23.26
C LYS A 413 53.46 7.15 -24.23
N SER A 414 52.70 6.07 -24.44
CA SER A 414 53.02 5.02 -25.37
C SER A 414 53.11 5.53 -26.82
N GLU A 415 52.15 6.34 -27.27
CA GLU A 415 52.18 7.00 -28.58
C GLU A 415 53.42 7.89 -28.75
N ARG A 416 53.76 8.67 -27.71
CA ARG A 416 54.98 9.49 -27.73
C ARG A 416 56.25 8.63 -27.83
N PHE A 417 56.35 7.53 -27.07
CA PHE A 417 57.49 6.61 -27.18
C PHE A 417 57.56 5.98 -28.57
N LEU A 418 56.44 5.56 -29.13
CA LEU A 418 56.34 5.07 -30.50
C LEU A 418 56.79 6.13 -31.51
N SER A 419 56.27 7.36 -31.38
CA SER A 419 56.67 8.48 -32.25
C SER A 419 58.17 8.83 -32.14
N LEU A 420 58.69 8.85 -30.90
CA LEU A 420 60.12 9.07 -30.69
C LEU A 420 60.97 7.90 -31.21
N ALA A 421 60.53 6.66 -31.04
CA ALA A 421 61.18 5.48 -31.58
C ALA A 421 61.21 5.48 -33.12
N LEU A 422 60.09 5.96 -33.72
CA LEU A 422 59.96 6.09 -35.18
C LEU A 422 60.74 7.33 -35.74
N SER A 423 60.66 8.47 -35.04
CA SER A 423 61.21 9.75 -35.51
C SER A 423 62.70 10.00 -35.11
N GLY A 424 63.09 9.48 -33.93
CA GLY A 424 64.47 9.44 -33.51
C GLY A 424 65.20 8.17 -33.98
N GLY A 425 64.49 7.47 -34.86
CA GLY A 425 64.74 6.09 -35.20
C GLY A 425 66.10 5.80 -35.68
N LYS A 426 66.84 5.06 -34.87
CA LYS A 426 67.90 4.19 -35.30
C LYS A 426 67.22 3.04 -36.07
N VAL A 427 66.77 3.37 -37.28
CA VAL A 427 66.29 2.40 -38.25
C VAL A 427 67.46 2.12 -39.15
N PHE A 428 67.87 0.90 -39.14
CA PHE A 428 69.10 0.49 -39.89
C PHE A 428 68.68 -0.32 -41.09
N ALA A 429 69.22 0.01 -42.21
CA ALA A 429 69.06 -0.78 -43.42
C ALA A 429 69.95 -2.01 -43.38
N TYR A 430 69.44 -3.12 -43.85
CA TYR A 430 70.26 -4.32 -44.05
C TYR A 430 69.87 -5.05 -45.33
N GLN A 431 70.78 -5.81 -45.82
CA GLN A 431 70.60 -6.78 -46.87
C GLN A 431 71.05 -8.15 -46.38
N LEU A 432 70.30 -9.18 -46.58
CA LEU A 432 70.72 -10.56 -46.39
C LEU A 432 70.82 -11.21 -47.76
N LYS A 433 72.03 -11.56 -48.10
CA LYS A 433 72.37 -12.20 -49.36
C LYS A 433 73.45 -13.28 -49.14
N ASP A 434 73.28 -14.42 -49.76
CA ASP A 434 74.26 -15.55 -49.66
C ASP A 434 74.54 -15.91 -48.18
N TYR A 435 73.49 -15.95 -47.34
CA TYR A 435 73.56 -16.23 -45.90
C TYR A 435 74.50 -15.25 -45.14
N THR A 436 74.63 -14.01 -45.66
CA THR A 436 75.45 -12.96 -45.05
C THR A 436 74.63 -11.69 -44.88
N PHE A 437 74.66 -11.12 -43.68
CA PHE A 437 74.01 -9.84 -43.37
C PHE A 437 74.94 -8.68 -43.66
N TYR A 438 74.49 -7.72 -44.39
CA TYR A 438 75.10 -6.43 -44.65
C TYR A 438 74.23 -5.35 -44.01
N PHE A 439 74.69 -4.78 -42.91
CA PHE A 439 74.02 -3.67 -42.24
C PHE A 439 74.65 -2.33 -42.64
N ASP A 440 73.91 -1.22 -42.41
CA ASP A 440 74.43 0.11 -42.53
C ASP A 440 75.49 0.40 -41.44
N ASN A 441 76.32 1.42 -41.65
CA ASN A 441 77.38 1.75 -40.73
C ASN A 441 76.89 2.21 -39.35
N GLU A 442 75.71 2.81 -39.29
CA GLU A 442 75.13 3.25 -38.02
C GLU A 442 74.71 2.06 -37.16
N PHE A 443 74.28 0.96 -37.77
CA PHE A 443 74.00 -0.28 -37.07
C PHE A 443 75.17 -0.80 -36.31
N TYR A 444 76.33 -0.98 -37.01
CA TYR A 444 77.53 -1.50 -36.39
C TYR A 444 78.00 -0.63 -35.22
N THR A 445 77.92 0.69 -35.37
CA THR A 445 78.29 1.64 -34.33
C THR A 445 77.36 1.52 -33.13
N ASN A 446 76.04 1.37 -33.36
CA ASN A 446 75.08 1.23 -32.32
C ASN A 446 75.05 -0.15 -31.64
N ALA A 447 75.37 -1.19 -32.39
CA ALA A 447 75.49 -2.55 -31.91
C ALA A 447 76.82 -2.86 -31.24
N GLY A 448 77.82 -1.95 -31.32
CA GLY A 448 79.12 -2.17 -30.76
C GLY A 448 79.96 -3.25 -31.50
N LEU A 449 79.63 -3.46 -32.76
CA LEU A 449 80.24 -4.48 -33.62
C LEU A 449 81.23 -3.87 -34.58
N ASP A 450 82.23 -4.69 -35.03
CA ASP A 450 83.11 -4.30 -36.12
C ASP A 450 82.31 -4.10 -37.41
N GLN A 451 82.70 -3.07 -38.18
CA GLN A 451 82.08 -2.78 -39.48
C GLN A 451 82.49 -3.80 -40.55
N LYS A 452 81.89 -4.99 -40.48
CA LYS A 452 82.07 -6.08 -41.43
C LYS A 452 80.79 -6.87 -41.62
N PRO A 453 80.55 -7.45 -42.81
CA PRO A 453 79.46 -8.34 -43.03
C PRO A 453 79.42 -9.48 -42.01
N ILE A 454 78.27 -9.82 -41.53
CA ILE A 454 78.03 -10.84 -40.49
C ILE A 454 77.46 -12.10 -41.12
N LEU A 455 78.23 -13.22 -41.06
CA LEU A 455 77.71 -14.49 -41.54
C LEU A 455 76.49 -14.91 -40.70
N ILE A 456 75.51 -15.58 -41.31
CA ILE A 456 74.30 -15.98 -40.63
C ILE A 456 74.59 -16.82 -39.36
N ASN A 457 75.58 -17.66 -39.38
CA ASN A 457 75.97 -18.46 -38.22
C ASN A 457 76.51 -17.57 -37.08
N GLU A 458 77.30 -16.56 -37.38
CA GLU A 458 77.85 -15.57 -36.44
C GLU A 458 76.67 -14.70 -35.91
N TYR A 459 75.74 -14.35 -36.78
CA TYR A 459 74.53 -13.62 -36.39
C TYR A 459 73.63 -14.44 -35.37
N LEU A 460 73.55 -15.77 -35.53
CA LEU A 460 72.81 -16.65 -34.62
C LEU A 460 73.38 -16.62 -33.20
N ASP A 461 74.68 -16.34 -33.01
CA ASP A 461 75.30 -16.25 -31.68
C ASP A 461 74.79 -15.03 -30.90
N HIS A 462 74.29 -14.02 -31.58
CA HIS A 462 73.67 -12.85 -30.98
C HIS A 462 72.19 -13.03 -30.67
N LEU A 463 71.54 -14.10 -31.17
CA LEU A 463 70.12 -14.34 -30.93
C LEU A 463 69.89 -15.02 -29.60
N HIS A 464 68.77 -14.64 -28.98
CA HIS A 464 68.30 -15.39 -27.83
C HIS A 464 68.02 -16.86 -28.21
N PRO A 465 68.49 -17.83 -27.42
CA PRO A 465 68.29 -19.26 -27.72
C PRO A 465 66.87 -19.68 -28.10
N GLY A 466 65.88 -19.10 -27.46
CA GLY A 466 64.48 -19.37 -27.76
C GLY A 466 63.98 -18.84 -29.11
N ASP A 467 64.73 -17.93 -29.77
CA ASP A 467 64.32 -17.29 -31.02
C ASP A 467 65.00 -17.88 -32.23
N ILE A 468 66.07 -18.63 -32.02
CA ILE A 468 66.93 -19.22 -33.10
C ILE A 468 66.13 -20.10 -34.03
N GLN A 469 65.26 -20.96 -33.51
CA GLN A 469 64.43 -21.89 -34.32
C GLN A 469 63.37 -21.15 -35.14
N VAL A 470 62.80 -20.13 -34.60
CA VAL A 470 61.78 -19.28 -35.27
C VAL A 470 62.51 -18.55 -36.43
N PHE A 471 63.64 -17.93 -36.14
CA PHE A 471 64.42 -17.22 -37.14
C PHE A 471 64.86 -18.14 -38.29
N LYS A 472 65.39 -19.34 -37.98
CA LYS A 472 65.80 -20.31 -39.02
C LYS A 472 64.62 -20.73 -39.89
N LYS A 473 63.50 -20.95 -39.31
CA LYS A 473 62.29 -21.31 -40.04
C LYS A 473 61.78 -20.17 -40.93
N ASP A 474 61.78 -18.94 -40.44
CA ASP A 474 61.43 -17.75 -41.23
C ASP A 474 62.37 -17.55 -42.41
N ILE A 475 63.68 -17.64 -42.21
CA ILE A 475 64.65 -17.55 -43.28
C ILE A 475 64.48 -18.66 -44.31
N GLN A 476 64.25 -19.91 -43.88
CA GLN A 476 64.06 -21.04 -44.78
C GLN A 476 62.81 -20.83 -45.63
N ARG A 477 61.73 -20.38 -45.07
CA ARG A 477 60.45 -20.09 -45.76
C ARG A 477 60.59 -18.93 -46.72
N ALA A 478 61.45 -17.97 -46.40
CA ALA A 478 61.74 -16.84 -47.27
C ALA A 478 62.54 -17.26 -48.49
N TYR A 479 63.60 -18.06 -48.31
CA TYR A 479 64.38 -18.61 -49.43
C TYR A 479 63.60 -19.60 -50.31
N SER A 480 62.61 -20.31 -49.73
CA SER A 480 61.72 -21.18 -50.52
C SER A 480 60.72 -20.39 -51.38
N GLY A 481 60.61 -19.09 -51.19
CA GLY A 481 59.72 -18.22 -51.89
C GLY A 481 58.25 -18.29 -51.33
N GLU A 482 58.10 -18.90 -50.19
CA GLU A 482 56.83 -19.01 -49.50
C GLU A 482 56.40 -17.67 -48.85
N ILE A 483 57.35 -16.82 -48.51
CA ILE A 483 57.11 -15.49 -47.90
C ILE A 483 57.95 -14.48 -48.69
N ILE A 484 57.27 -13.51 -49.32
CA ILE A 484 57.92 -12.44 -50.08
C ILE A 484 58.24 -11.26 -49.18
N GLU A 485 57.43 -10.97 -48.20
CA GLU A 485 57.58 -9.89 -47.24
C GLU A 485 57.25 -10.42 -45.83
N ASN A 486 58.08 -10.08 -44.85
CA ASN A 486 57.86 -10.52 -43.48
C ASN A 486 58.41 -9.47 -42.50
N ILE A 487 57.82 -9.55 -41.29
CA ILE A 487 58.23 -8.80 -40.13
C ILE A 487 58.60 -9.80 -39.04
N SER A 488 59.83 -9.89 -38.66
CA SER A 488 60.31 -10.77 -37.61
C SER A 488 60.75 -9.95 -36.40
N GLN A 489 60.26 -10.30 -35.26
CA GLN A 489 60.65 -9.68 -33.98
C GLN A 489 61.45 -10.70 -33.18
N ILE A 490 62.69 -10.43 -32.95
CA ILE A 490 63.64 -11.35 -32.30
C ILE A 490 64.49 -10.62 -31.25
N ARG A 491 64.94 -11.35 -30.28
CA ARG A 491 65.78 -10.83 -29.21
C ARG A 491 67.24 -11.03 -29.61
N CYS A 492 67.98 -9.92 -29.67
CA CYS A 492 69.38 -9.93 -30.00
C CYS A 492 70.18 -9.22 -28.90
N ASP A 493 71.33 -9.75 -28.61
CA ASP A 493 72.37 -9.15 -27.76
C ASP A 493 73.59 -8.85 -28.61
N PHE A 494 73.66 -7.63 -29.18
CA PHE A 494 74.76 -7.22 -30.02
C PHE A 494 75.90 -6.55 -29.25
N ASP A 495 75.60 -5.94 -28.09
CA ASP A 495 76.55 -5.17 -27.29
C ASP A 495 76.97 -5.87 -25.98
N GLY A 496 76.55 -7.11 -25.78
CA GLY A 496 76.93 -7.92 -24.62
C GLY A 496 76.22 -7.45 -23.30
N LYS A 497 75.26 -6.55 -23.39
CA LYS A 497 74.57 -6.02 -22.22
C LYS A 497 73.23 -6.69 -21.94
N GLY A 498 72.88 -7.69 -22.71
CA GLY A 498 71.63 -8.46 -22.57
C GLY A 498 70.72 -8.34 -23.78
N TYR A 499 69.79 -9.29 -23.87
CA TYR A 499 68.91 -9.39 -25.02
C TYR A 499 67.95 -8.23 -25.08
N GLN A 500 67.89 -7.57 -26.24
CA GLN A 500 66.97 -6.52 -26.58
C GLN A 500 66.09 -6.94 -27.75
N TRP A 501 64.82 -6.46 -27.77
CA TRP A 501 63.96 -6.72 -28.88
C TRP A 501 64.28 -5.90 -30.09
N TRP A 502 64.47 -6.59 -31.21
CA TRP A 502 64.70 -6.01 -32.51
C TRP A 502 63.61 -6.46 -33.46
N GLU A 503 63.19 -5.58 -34.33
CA GLU A 503 62.21 -5.86 -35.39
C GLU A 503 62.97 -5.80 -36.71
N PHE A 504 62.88 -6.88 -37.48
CA PHE A 504 63.45 -7.01 -38.80
C PHE A 504 62.30 -7.08 -39.77
N ARG A 505 62.24 -6.12 -40.71
CA ARG A 505 61.30 -6.09 -41.82
C ARG A 505 62.08 -6.33 -43.08
N TYR A 506 61.66 -7.23 -43.90
CA TYR A 506 62.32 -7.52 -45.13
C TYR A 506 61.32 -7.84 -46.24
N THR A 507 61.77 -7.59 -47.48
CA THR A 507 61.13 -7.99 -48.71
C THR A 507 62.14 -8.77 -49.53
N TYR A 508 61.75 -9.92 -50.03
CA TYR A 508 62.60 -10.71 -50.91
C TYR A 508 62.54 -10.14 -52.31
N ASN A 509 63.75 -9.80 -52.82
CA ASN A 509 63.89 -9.38 -54.19
C ASN A 509 64.45 -10.57 -55.01
N LYS A 510 63.59 -11.08 -55.89
CA LYS A 510 63.93 -12.21 -56.77
C LYS A 510 65.05 -11.89 -57.79
N GLU A 511 65.16 -10.63 -58.17
CA GLU A 511 66.16 -10.21 -59.15
C GLU A 511 67.59 -10.26 -58.57
N ASP A 512 67.71 -9.92 -57.28
CA ASP A 512 69.05 -9.87 -56.60
C ASP A 512 69.28 -11.12 -55.74
N ASP A 513 68.35 -12.03 -55.66
CA ASP A 513 68.34 -13.17 -54.75
C ASP A 513 68.71 -12.76 -53.31
N ALA A 514 68.17 -11.67 -52.88
CA ALA A 514 68.48 -11.03 -51.63
C ALA A 514 67.27 -10.53 -50.87
N PHE A 515 67.35 -10.52 -49.58
CA PHE A 515 66.36 -9.87 -48.70
C PHE A 515 66.89 -8.47 -48.38
N ASN A 516 66.09 -7.48 -48.76
CA ASN A 516 66.31 -6.09 -48.37
C ASN A 516 65.42 -5.73 -47.22
N GLY A 517 65.94 -5.21 -46.16
CA GLY A 517 65.20 -4.98 -44.95
C GLY A 517 65.62 -3.77 -44.14
N LEU A 518 64.80 -3.48 -43.19
CA LEU A 518 65.05 -2.50 -42.13
C LEU A 518 65.03 -3.21 -40.79
N CYS A 519 65.95 -2.90 -39.93
CA CYS A 519 65.88 -3.34 -38.54
C CYS A 519 65.88 -2.16 -37.59
N LEU A 520 65.18 -2.30 -36.48
CA LEU A 520 65.16 -1.29 -35.46
C LEU A 520 65.02 -1.94 -34.07
N ASN A 521 65.57 -1.27 -33.10
CA ASN A 521 65.43 -1.67 -31.73
C ASN A 521 64.07 -1.26 -31.24
N ILE A 522 63.28 -2.25 -30.89
CA ILE A 522 61.85 -2.05 -30.42
C ILE A 522 61.68 -2.29 -28.92
N GLN A 523 62.77 -2.30 -28.15
CA GLN A 523 62.71 -2.57 -26.71
C GLN A 523 61.80 -1.59 -25.99
N GLN A 524 61.86 -0.29 -26.31
CA GLN A 524 60.98 0.72 -25.71
C GLN A 524 59.53 0.56 -26.15
N LYS A 525 59.30 0.21 -27.41
CA LYS A 525 58.00 -0.11 -27.94
C LYS A 525 57.38 -1.29 -27.20
N LYS A 526 58.12 -2.37 -27.01
CA LYS A 526 57.65 -3.56 -26.28
C LYS A 526 57.31 -3.24 -24.84
N LYS A 527 58.12 -2.40 -24.20
CA LYS A 527 57.82 -1.95 -22.84
C LYS A 527 56.54 -1.12 -22.77
N ALA A 528 56.36 -0.17 -23.70
CA ALA A 528 55.14 0.64 -23.76
C ALA A 528 53.89 -0.16 -24.14
N GLU A 529 53.99 -1.15 -25.03
CA GLU A 529 52.93 -2.07 -25.36
C GLU A 529 52.48 -2.88 -24.13
N GLN A 530 53.44 -3.35 -23.34
CA GLN A 530 53.12 -4.08 -22.10
C GLN A 530 52.40 -3.20 -21.09
N GLU A 531 52.87 -1.97 -20.86
CA GLU A 531 52.24 -0.99 -19.98
C GLU A 531 50.78 -0.66 -20.43
N LEU A 532 50.56 -0.60 -21.75
CA LEU A 532 49.25 -0.36 -22.34
C LEU A 532 48.27 -1.54 -22.11
N ILE A 533 48.77 -2.76 -22.30
CA ILE A 533 47.98 -3.99 -22.06
C ILE A 533 47.53 -4.05 -20.61
N GLU A 534 48.43 -3.77 -19.67
CA GLU A 534 48.10 -3.76 -18.24
C GLU A 534 47.08 -2.67 -17.88
N ALA A 535 47.22 -1.46 -18.46
CA ALA A 535 46.28 -0.37 -18.26
C ALA A 535 44.89 -0.69 -18.83
N ARG A 536 44.83 -1.31 -20.01
CA ARG A 536 43.59 -1.74 -20.65
C ARG A 536 42.85 -2.81 -19.84
N GLN A 537 43.59 -3.81 -19.35
CA GLN A 537 43.03 -4.86 -18.51
C GLN A 537 42.36 -4.26 -17.25
N LYS A 538 43.04 -3.31 -16.60
CA LYS A 538 42.46 -2.60 -15.44
C LYS A 538 41.19 -1.82 -15.79
N ALA A 539 41.13 -1.19 -16.97
CA ALA A 539 39.96 -0.47 -17.44
C ALA A 539 38.77 -1.42 -17.71
N GLU A 540 39.04 -2.54 -18.39
CA GLU A 540 38.02 -3.56 -18.70
C GLU A 540 37.49 -4.24 -17.43
N GLU A 541 38.34 -4.49 -16.42
CA GLU A 541 37.91 -4.99 -15.11
C GLU A 541 37.00 -3.99 -14.38
N SER A 542 37.35 -2.70 -14.42
CA SER A 542 36.56 -1.62 -13.84
C SER A 542 35.17 -1.50 -14.49
N ASP A 543 35.08 -1.55 -15.81
CA ASP A 543 33.83 -1.47 -16.56
C ASP A 543 32.92 -2.69 -16.31
N LYS A 544 33.50 -3.87 -16.21
CA LYS A 544 32.76 -5.10 -15.86
C LYS A 544 32.19 -5.00 -14.45
N MET A 545 32.97 -4.51 -13.50
CA MET A 545 32.51 -4.33 -12.11
C MET A 545 31.37 -3.31 -12.03
N LYS A 546 31.44 -2.20 -12.76
CA LYS A 546 30.41 -1.18 -12.85
C LYS A 546 29.10 -1.72 -13.44
N SER A 547 29.20 -2.47 -14.53
CA SER A 547 28.01 -3.06 -15.18
C SER A 547 27.29 -4.04 -14.26
N THR A 548 28.04 -4.88 -13.55
CA THR A 548 27.50 -5.82 -12.55
C THR A 548 26.84 -5.06 -11.39
N PHE A 549 27.48 -3.99 -10.92
CA PHE A 549 26.93 -3.16 -9.86
C PHE A 549 25.63 -2.47 -10.27
N LEU A 550 25.56 -1.87 -11.47
CA LEU A 550 24.35 -1.22 -11.99
C LEU A 550 23.19 -2.21 -12.17
N ALA A 551 23.48 -3.42 -12.65
CA ALA A 551 22.48 -4.46 -12.77
C ALA A 551 21.88 -4.86 -11.40
N ASN A 552 22.73 -5.07 -10.40
CA ASN A 552 22.31 -5.40 -9.05
C ASN A 552 21.50 -4.25 -8.41
N MET A 553 21.98 -3.01 -8.58
CA MET A 553 21.29 -1.82 -8.05
C MET A 553 19.92 -1.59 -8.69
N SER A 554 19.79 -1.84 -9.99
CA SER A 554 18.48 -1.74 -10.67
C SER A 554 17.47 -2.70 -10.07
N HIS A 555 17.90 -3.89 -9.68
CA HIS A 555 17.03 -4.87 -9.03
C HIS A 555 16.66 -4.44 -7.59
N GLU A 556 17.65 -3.96 -6.84
CA GLU A 556 17.42 -3.50 -5.46
C GLU A 556 16.58 -2.22 -5.35
N ILE A 557 16.61 -1.37 -6.37
CA ILE A 557 15.74 -0.18 -6.45
C ILE A 557 14.33 -0.57 -6.90
N ARG A 558 14.17 -1.51 -7.82
CA ARG A 558 12.86 -1.92 -8.34
C ARG A 558 11.97 -2.53 -7.26
N THR A 559 12.56 -3.30 -6.37
CA THR A 559 11.80 -3.98 -5.30
C THR A 559 11.08 -3.00 -4.37
N PRO A 560 11.73 -1.99 -3.76
CA PRO A 560 11.03 -1.02 -2.93
C PRO A 560 10.11 -0.09 -3.74
N LEU A 561 10.46 0.22 -5.00
CA LEU A 561 9.62 1.04 -5.87
C LEU A 561 8.30 0.34 -6.19
N ASN A 562 8.35 -0.95 -6.52
CA ASN A 562 7.14 -1.75 -6.75
C ASN A 562 6.28 -1.87 -5.48
N ALA A 563 6.90 -1.96 -4.31
CA ALA A 563 6.16 -1.93 -3.05
C ALA A 563 5.44 -0.59 -2.85
N ILE A 564 6.11 0.54 -3.11
CA ILE A 564 5.50 1.88 -3.01
C ILE A 564 4.35 2.03 -4.01
N VAL A 565 4.54 1.63 -5.27
CA VAL A 565 3.48 1.66 -6.30
C VAL A 565 2.32 0.76 -5.90
N GLY A 566 2.62 -0.43 -5.38
CA GLY A 566 1.60 -1.36 -4.88
C GLY A 566 0.77 -0.75 -3.75
N PHE A 567 1.42 -0.15 -2.75
CA PHE A 567 0.73 0.54 -1.66
C PHE A 567 -0.04 1.78 -2.15
N SER A 568 0.52 2.55 -3.08
CA SER A 568 -0.17 3.71 -3.67
C SER A 568 -1.43 3.29 -4.43
N ASN A 569 -1.39 2.19 -5.16
CA ASN A 569 -2.55 1.65 -5.87
C ASN A 569 -3.63 1.13 -4.90
N ILE A 570 -3.23 0.53 -3.78
CA ILE A 570 -4.17 0.10 -2.72
C ILE A 570 -4.84 1.33 -2.09
N ILE A 571 -4.10 2.41 -1.86
CA ILE A 571 -4.62 3.66 -1.31
C ILE A 571 -5.54 4.38 -2.31
N ALA A 572 -5.26 4.29 -3.60
CA ALA A 572 -6.05 4.94 -4.65
C ALA A 572 -7.33 4.14 -5.03
N SER A 573 -7.42 2.88 -4.63
CA SER A 573 -8.57 2.00 -4.94
C SER A 573 -9.56 1.84 -3.78
N ASN A 574 -9.33 2.50 -2.67
CA ASN A 574 -10.26 2.71 -1.56
C ASN A 574 -10.73 4.18 -1.54
#